data_78a0929172197bbb6f6a684c313f56ef
#
_entry.id   78a0929172197bbb6f6a684c313f56ef
#
_cell.length_a   1.000
_cell.length_b   1.000
_cell.length_c   1.000
_cell.angle_alpha   90.00
_cell.angle_beta   90.00
_cell.angle_gamma   90.00
#
_symmetry.space_group_name_H-M   'P 1'
#
loop_
_entity.id
_entity.type
_entity.pdbx_description
1 polymer ?
#
loop_
_entity_poly.entity_id
_entity_poly.type
_entity_poly.pdbx_seq_one_letter_code
_entity_poly.pdbx_strand_id
1 'polypeptide(L)'
;MELPFAESWKIKMVEPIRKSTRKEREKWIKEAHYNVFQLKAEQVYIDLLTDSGTNAMSDRQWAGMMIGDESYAGATSFFKMKEMINRLTGFEYVLPTHQGRAAENVLFSCLVKEGDYIPGNSHFDTTKGHIESRKAFAVDCTVDEAKNTQLEVPFKGNVDPDKLDKFLSEKADKVPFVIVTITNNTAGGQPVSMKNLRQVRNIANKYHKPVLFDSARFAENAYFIKIREKGYENKTIKEICREMFSYADGMTMSAKKDAVVNMGGFIATNIQDWYDRAKVFGIVYEGYITYGGMNGRDMNAVAIGLDENTEFDNLETRIKQIQYLAQRLDEFNIPYQRPAGGHAIFIDAPKVLTHVPKEEFPAQTLTIELYLEAGIRGCEIGYLLADRDPVTRQNRFGGNDFLRLAIPRRVYTNNHMDVIA
;
A
#
# COMPACT_ATOMS: atom_id res chain seq x y z
N MET A 1 -36.60 0.00 6.80
CA MET A 1 -36.13 0.48 5.48
C MET A 1 -34.66 0.84 5.67
N GLU A 2 -33.75 0.17 4.99
CA GLU A 2 -32.33 0.52 5.03
C GLU A 2 -32.15 1.86 4.31
N LEU A 3 -31.41 2.80 4.93
CA LEU A 3 -31.14 4.10 4.32
C LEU A 3 -30.20 3.95 3.14
N PRO A 4 -30.35 4.75 2.08
CA PRO A 4 -29.37 4.81 1.01
C PRO A 4 -27.97 5.15 1.56
N PHE A 5 -26.94 4.54 0.98
CA PHE A 5 -25.57 4.83 1.36
C PHE A 5 -25.16 6.25 0.91
N ALA A 6 -24.43 6.95 1.77
CA ALA A 6 -23.79 8.21 1.45
C ALA A 6 -22.40 8.26 2.11
N GLU A 7 -21.54 9.13 1.60
CA GLU A 7 -20.20 9.37 2.13
C GLU A 7 -20.25 9.87 3.58
N SER A 8 -19.27 9.47 4.40
CA SER A 8 -19.10 9.89 5.79
C SER A 8 -18.53 11.32 5.94
N TRP A 9 -18.35 12.06 4.85
CA TRP A 9 -17.71 13.38 4.81
C TRP A 9 -18.44 14.35 3.86
N LYS A 10 -18.15 15.64 4.05
CA LYS A 10 -18.59 16.72 3.15
C LYS A 10 -17.40 17.56 2.69
N ILE A 11 -17.46 18.04 1.45
CA ILE A 11 -16.40 18.84 0.84
C ILE A 11 -16.40 20.26 1.42
N LYS A 12 -15.22 20.74 1.85
CA LYS A 12 -14.98 22.14 2.29
C LYS A 12 -13.96 22.86 1.42
N MET A 13 -13.06 22.15 0.75
CA MET A 13 -12.02 22.68 -0.09
C MET A 13 -12.02 21.96 -1.42
N VAL A 14 -11.85 22.67 -2.51
CA VAL A 14 -11.83 22.12 -3.87
C VAL A 14 -10.59 22.57 -4.63
N GLU A 15 -10.02 21.66 -5.40
CA GLU A 15 -8.96 21.93 -6.37
C GLU A 15 -9.56 21.76 -7.78
N PRO A 16 -9.53 22.82 -8.64
CA PRO A 16 -10.07 22.72 -9.99
C PRO A 16 -9.22 21.80 -10.86
N ILE A 17 -9.88 20.92 -11.61
CA ILE A 17 -9.25 20.07 -12.62
C ILE A 17 -9.65 20.48 -14.02
N ARG A 18 -8.75 20.32 -14.99
CA ARG A 18 -8.96 20.77 -16.37
C ARG A 18 -9.14 19.57 -17.30
N LYS A 19 -10.21 19.61 -18.10
CA LYS A 19 -10.34 18.73 -19.27
C LYS A 19 -9.43 19.21 -20.40
N SER A 20 -8.75 18.27 -21.04
CA SER A 20 -7.90 18.51 -22.21
C SER A 20 -8.49 17.86 -23.46
N THR A 21 -8.10 18.34 -24.62
CA THR A 21 -8.42 17.70 -25.90
C THR A 21 -7.49 16.51 -26.17
N ARG A 22 -7.92 15.54 -26.99
CA ARG A 22 -7.07 14.42 -27.42
C ARG A 22 -5.77 14.92 -28.08
N LYS A 23 -5.82 15.98 -28.89
CA LYS A 23 -4.64 16.57 -29.57
C LYS A 23 -3.61 17.10 -28.56
N GLU A 24 -4.05 17.73 -27.46
CA GLU A 24 -3.15 18.17 -26.39
C GLU A 24 -2.50 16.95 -25.72
N ARG A 25 -3.26 15.92 -25.40
CA ARG A 25 -2.76 14.70 -24.77
C ARG A 25 -1.78 13.92 -25.65
N GLU A 26 -2.04 13.83 -26.95
CA GLU A 26 -1.10 13.23 -27.92
C GLU A 26 0.24 13.96 -27.97
N LYS A 27 0.22 15.30 -27.86
CA LYS A 27 1.43 16.10 -27.77
C LYS A 27 2.17 15.80 -26.45
N TRP A 28 1.48 15.88 -25.33
CA TRP A 28 2.09 15.75 -24.02
C TRP A 28 2.65 14.36 -23.74
N ILE A 29 1.96 13.29 -24.15
CA ILE A 29 2.46 11.93 -23.94
C ILE A 29 3.71 11.63 -24.81
N LYS A 30 3.80 12.22 -25.99
CA LYS A 30 5.02 12.15 -26.83
C LYS A 30 6.19 12.90 -26.18
N GLU A 31 5.95 14.10 -25.67
CA GLU A 31 6.94 14.88 -24.91
C GLU A 31 7.39 14.16 -23.64
N ALA A 32 6.51 13.39 -23.00
CA ALA A 32 6.77 12.53 -21.87
C ALA A 32 7.38 11.16 -22.27
N HIS A 33 7.76 10.96 -23.53
CA HIS A 33 8.32 9.69 -24.05
C HIS A 33 7.46 8.47 -23.71
N TYR A 34 6.14 8.63 -23.75
CA TYR A 34 5.15 7.60 -23.36
C TYR A 34 5.29 7.08 -21.93
N ASN A 35 5.91 7.87 -21.05
CA ASN A 35 6.03 7.59 -19.62
C ASN A 35 5.06 8.49 -18.84
N VAL A 36 3.96 7.94 -18.37
CA VAL A 36 2.92 8.68 -17.64
C VAL A 36 3.41 9.36 -16.35
N PHE A 37 4.55 8.92 -15.79
CA PHE A 37 5.19 9.56 -14.64
C PHE A 37 5.87 10.89 -14.98
N GLN A 38 6.13 11.16 -16.26
CA GLN A 38 6.72 12.43 -16.74
C GLN A 38 5.66 13.47 -17.12
N LEU A 39 4.39 13.11 -17.13
CA LEU A 39 3.31 14.07 -17.32
C LEU A 39 3.24 15.03 -16.13
N LYS A 40 3.06 16.32 -16.42
CA LYS A 40 2.79 17.31 -15.37
C LYS A 40 1.38 17.13 -14.83
N ALA A 41 1.15 17.46 -13.54
CA ALA A 41 -0.16 17.33 -12.91
C ALA A 41 -1.26 18.06 -13.69
N GLU A 42 -0.99 19.28 -14.17
CA GLU A 42 -1.93 20.10 -14.98
C GLU A 42 -2.34 19.47 -16.33
N GLN A 43 -1.61 18.44 -16.79
CA GLN A 43 -1.88 17.71 -18.03
C GLN A 43 -2.79 16.50 -17.81
N VAL A 44 -3.14 16.20 -16.57
CA VAL A 44 -3.95 15.05 -16.17
C VAL A 44 -5.31 15.51 -15.70
N TYR A 45 -6.39 14.89 -16.21
CA TYR A 45 -7.76 15.22 -15.83
C TYR A 45 -8.18 14.47 -14.55
N ILE A 46 -8.03 13.14 -14.54
CA ILE A 46 -8.29 12.30 -13.35
C ILE A 46 -7.01 11.52 -13.05
N ASP A 47 -6.42 11.74 -11.88
CA ASP A 47 -5.14 11.16 -11.51
C ASP A 47 -5.31 9.96 -10.58
N LEU A 48 -5.15 8.77 -11.14
CA LEU A 48 -5.22 7.50 -10.44
C LEU A 48 -3.86 6.77 -10.42
N LEU A 49 -2.78 7.52 -10.58
CA LEU A 49 -1.42 6.98 -10.56
C LEU A 49 -1.12 6.32 -9.20
N THR A 50 -1.54 6.97 -8.13
CA THR A 50 -1.27 6.52 -6.76
C THR A 50 -2.26 7.10 -5.76
N ASP A 51 -2.52 6.35 -4.68
CA ASP A 51 -3.20 6.82 -3.47
C ASP A 51 -2.22 7.32 -2.38
N SER A 52 -0.92 7.40 -2.71
CA SER A 52 0.14 7.74 -1.75
C SER A 52 0.40 9.24 -1.70
N GLY A 53 -0.05 9.90 -0.65
CA GLY A 53 0.20 11.33 -0.45
C GLY A 53 -0.69 12.26 -1.29
N THR A 54 -1.66 11.70 -1.98
CA THR A 54 -2.62 12.41 -2.86
C THR A 54 -4.02 12.50 -2.25
N ASN A 55 -4.18 12.07 -1.00
CA ASN A 55 -5.45 12.04 -0.29
C ASN A 55 -5.85 13.42 0.22
N ALA A 56 -7.17 13.66 0.38
CA ALA A 56 -7.68 14.86 1.03
C ALA A 56 -7.69 14.69 2.56
N MET A 57 -6.88 15.47 3.25
CA MET A 57 -6.85 15.52 4.71
C MET A 57 -8.12 16.14 5.29
N SER A 58 -8.50 15.73 6.50
CA SER A 58 -9.64 16.29 7.21
C SER A 58 -9.35 17.70 7.75
N ASP A 59 -10.42 18.43 8.09
CA ASP A 59 -10.29 19.73 8.77
C ASP A 59 -9.59 19.61 10.14
N ARG A 60 -9.75 18.47 10.83
CA ARG A 60 -9.03 18.18 12.08
C ARG A 60 -7.53 17.98 11.84
N GLN A 61 -7.15 17.30 10.74
CA GLN A 61 -5.75 17.17 10.37
C GLN A 61 -5.13 18.53 10.04
N TRP A 62 -5.81 19.37 9.25
CA TRP A 62 -5.38 20.73 8.96
C TRP A 62 -5.25 21.59 10.24
N ALA A 63 -6.23 21.54 11.14
CA ALA A 63 -6.14 22.21 12.45
C ALA A 63 -4.97 21.67 13.26
N GLY A 64 -4.74 20.35 13.25
CA GLY A 64 -3.60 19.71 13.90
C GLY A 64 -2.26 20.19 13.36
N MET A 65 -2.15 20.40 12.05
CA MET A 65 -0.94 20.98 11.45
C MET A 65 -0.68 22.41 11.94
N MET A 66 -1.72 23.21 12.09
CA MET A 66 -1.58 24.61 12.56
C MET A 66 -1.07 24.74 14.00
N ILE A 67 -1.24 23.70 14.82
CA ILE A 67 -0.80 23.68 16.23
C ILE A 67 0.37 22.71 16.48
N GLY A 68 0.93 22.11 15.44
CA GLY A 68 2.12 21.27 15.54
C GLY A 68 3.34 22.09 15.94
N ASP A 69 4.17 21.56 16.85
CA ASP A 69 5.36 22.21 17.36
C ASP A 69 6.62 21.89 16.52
N GLU A 70 7.51 22.86 16.41
CA GLU A 70 8.73 22.77 15.60
C GLU A 70 9.97 22.60 16.52
N SER A 71 10.06 21.46 17.22
CA SER A 71 11.20 21.13 18.06
C SER A 71 12.12 20.13 17.38
N TYR A 72 13.43 20.42 17.34
CA TYR A 72 14.41 19.49 16.76
C TYR A 72 14.45 18.15 17.50
N ALA A 73 14.28 18.16 18.81
CA ALA A 73 14.26 16.97 19.63
C ALA A 73 13.11 17.03 20.64
N GLY A 74 12.37 15.92 20.77
CA GLY A 74 11.33 15.77 21.79
C GLY A 74 10.08 16.63 21.54
N ALA A 75 9.70 16.84 20.28
CA ALA A 75 8.46 17.53 19.92
C ALA A 75 7.23 16.88 20.59
N THR A 76 6.31 17.68 21.10
CA THR A 76 5.02 17.21 21.64
C THR A 76 4.25 16.41 20.58
N SER A 77 4.33 16.84 19.32
CA SER A 77 3.71 16.17 18.17
C SER A 77 4.25 14.74 17.95
N PHE A 78 5.55 14.52 18.19
CA PHE A 78 6.13 13.15 18.15
C PHE A 78 5.49 12.25 19.20
N PHE A 79 5.36 12.71 20.44
CA PHE A 79 4.78 11.89 21.50
C PHE A 79 3.30 11.58 21.24
N LYS A 80 2.53 12.52 20.70
CA LYS A 80 1.14 12.25 20.26
C LYS A 80 1.07 11.18 19.16
N MET A 81 1.96 11.26 18.17
CA MET A 81 2.06 10.26 17.11
C MET A 81 2.45 8.91 17.69
N LYS A 82 3.47 8.84 18.53
CA LYS A 82 3.91 7.61 19.20
C LYS A 82 2.80 6.97 20.04
N GLU A 83 2.07 7.77 20.82
CA GLU A 83 0.95 7.29 21.64
C GLU A 83 -0.16 6.68 20.78
N MET A 84 -0.52 7.34 19.67
CA MET A 84 -1.52 6.84 18.73
C MET A 84 -1.08 5.51 18.09
N ILE A 85 0.17 5.42 17.64
CA ILE A 85 0.73 4.18 17.08
C ILE A 85 0.69 3.06 18.13
N ASN A 86 1.15 3.32 19.35
CA ASN A 86 1.10 2.33 20.43
C ASN A 86 -0.33 1.88 20.72
N ARG A 87 -1.30 2.81 20.79
CA ARG A 87 -2.71 2.48 21.01
C ARG A 87 -3.29 1.53 19.96
N LEU A 88 -2.95 1.73 18.70
CA LEU A 88 -3.43 0.91 17.59
C LEU A 88 -2.70 -0.42 17.45
N THR A 89 -1.39 -0.44 17.69
CA THR A 89 -0.53 -1.56 17.34
C THR A 89 0.04 -2.33 18.52
N GLY A 90 0.28 -1.65 19.65
CA GLY A 90 0.97 -2.19 20.79
C GLY A 90 2.49 -2.10 20.73
N PHE A 91 3.04 -1.53 19.70
CA PHE A 91 4.48 -1.33 19.61
C PHE A 91 4.95 -0.18 20.50
N GLU A 92 6.02 -0.42 21.22
CA GLU A 92 6.59 0.54 22.19
C GLU A 92 7.58 1.49 21.52
N TYR A 93 8.43 0.96 20.65
CA TYR A 93 9.48 1.74 19.99
C TYR A 93 8.99 2.26 18.65
N VAL A 94 9.09 3.57 18.43
CA VAL A 94 8.67 4.25 17.20
C VAL A 94 9.82 5.11 16.69
N LEU A 95 10.18 4.94 15.41
CA LEU A 95 11.16 5.77 14.72
C LEU A 95 10.48 6.41 13.49
N PRO A 96 10.25 7.72 13.48
CA PRO A 96 9.63 8.41 12.36
C PRO A 96 10.57 8.45 11.15
N THR A 97 9.98 8.54 9.96
CA THR A 97 10.65 8.76 8.68
C THR A 97 9.76 9.61 7.78
N HIS A 98 10.31 10.29 6.78
CA HIS A 98 9.50 11.14 5.91
C HIS A 98 8.52 10.37 5.01
N GLN A 99 8.73 9.07 4.79
CA GLN A 99 7.81 8.19 4.04
C GLN A 99 8.13 6.69 4.25
N GLY A 100 7.25 5.80 3.76
CA GLY A 100 7.38 4.35 3.96
C GLY A 100 8.67 3.75 3.38
N ARG A 101 9.06 4.11 2.14
CA ARG A 101 10.31 3.59 1.55
C ARG A 101 11.57 4.01 2.33
N ALA A 102 11.52 5.11 3.05
CA ALA A 102 12.58 5.51 3.95
C ALA A 102 12.61 4.62 5.20
N ALA A 103 11.43 4.27 5.75
CA ALA A 103 11.33 3.29 6.83
C ALA A 103 11.91 1.93 6.42
N GLU A 104 11.58 1.45 5.21
CA GLU A 104 12.17 0.23 4.65
C GLU A 104 13.69 0.36 4.52
N ASN A 105 14.19 1.47 3.95
CA ASN A 105 15.63 1.68 3.79
C ASN A 105 16.37 1.64 5.13
N VAL A 106 15.87 2.37 6.14
CA VAL A 106 16.45 2.42 7.48
C VAL A 106 16.48 1.03 8.12
N LEU A 107 15.34 0.33 8.14
CA LEU A 107 15.22 -0.96 8.81
C LEU A 107 16.03 -2.05 8.09
N PHE A 108 15.97 -2.12 6.76
CA PHE A 108 16.67 -3.15 5.99
C PHE A 108 18.19 -2.90 5.95
N SER A 109 18.64 -1.66 6.12
CA SER A 109 20.08 -1.37 6.26
C SER A 109 20.69 -2.04 7.49
N CYS A 110 19.91 -2.26 8.54
CA CYS A 110 20.41 -2.94 9.73
C CYS A 110 20.03 -4.42 9.82
N LEU A 111 18.99 -4.89 9.11
CA LEU A 111 18.50 -6.26 9.27
C LEU A 111 18.84 -7.20 8.10
N VAL A 112 19.02 -6.67 6.88
CA VAL A 112 19.21 -7.49 5.67
C VAL A 112 20.67 -7.48 5.23
N LYS A 113 21.22 -8.65 4.99
CA LYS A 113 22.62 -8.87 4.53
C LYS A 113 22.63 -9.54 3.17
N GLU A 114 23.77 -9.46 2.48
CA GLU A 114 24.00 -10.19 1.23
C GLU A 114 23.79 -11.71 1.43
N GLY A 115 22.99 -12.32 0.56
CA GLY A 115 22.66 -13.74 0.60
C GLY A 115 21.51 -14.13 1.50
N ASP A 116 20.86 -13.15 2.20
CA ASP A 116 19.65 -13.40 2.97
C ASP A 116 18.45 -13.62 2.07
N TYR A 117 17.45 -14.33 2.61
CA TYR A 117 16.16 -14.57 1.98
C TYR A 117 15.05 -13.97 2.83
N ILE A 118 14.13 -13.23 2.19
CA ILE A 118 13.01 -12.60 2.87
C ILE A 118 11.71 -13.22 2.33
N PRO A 119 11.18 -14.28 2.98
CA PRO A 119 9.92 -14.89 2.56
C PRO A 119 8.71 -14.10 3.06
N GLY A 120 7.63 -14.11 2.27
CA GLY A 120 6.37 -13.49 2.61
C GLY A 120 5.33 -13.63 1.51
N ASN A 121 4.23 -12.90 1.60
CA ASN A 121 3.37 -12.69 0.44
C ASN A 121 4.06 -11.72 -0.54
N SER A 122 3.49 -11.53 -1.74
CA SER A 122 4.15 -10.75 -2.81
C SER A 122 4.64 -9.39 -2.32
N HIS A 123 5.94 -9.17 -2.40
CA HIS A 123 6.58 -7.97 -1.94
C HIS A 123 6.16 -6.76 -2.78
N PHE A 124 6.00 -5.61 -2.14
CA PHE A 124 5.84 -4.35 -2.85
C PHE A 124 7.15 -3.99 -3.59
N ASP A 125 7.06 -3.17 -4.64
CA ASP A 125 8.20 -2.83 -5.50
C ASP A 125 9.38 -2.24 -4.74
N THR A 126 9.14 -1.29 -3.81
CA THR A 126 10.20 -0.69 -3.00
C THR A 126 10.77 -1.67 -1.99
N THR A 127 9.95 -2.52 -1.39
CA THR A 127 10.38 -3.60 -0.48
C THR A 127 11.33 -4.55 -1.21
N LYS A 128 10.92 -5.04 -2.38
CA LYS A 128 11.75 -5.88 -3.24
C LYS A 128 13.04 -5.17 -3.65
N GLY A 129 12.94 -3.91 -4.09
CA GLY A 129 14.09 -3.09 -4.47
C GLY A 129 15.11 -2.94 -3.34
N HIS A 130 14.66 -2.71 -2.10
CA HIS A 130 15.54 -2.64 -0.94
C HIS A 130 16.19 -3.97 -0.57
N ILE A 131 15.50 -5.09 -0.76
CA ILE A 131 16.06 -6.43 -0.57
C ILE A 131 17.13 -6.70 -1.64
N GLU A 132 16.79 -6.55 -2.92
CA GLU A 132 17.67 -6.86 -4.04
C GLU A 132 18.90 -5.93 -4.11
N SER A 133 18.76 -4.65 -3.74
CA SER A 133 19.91 -3.71 -3.67
C SER A 133 20.97 -4.10 -2.63
N ARG A 134 20.57 -4.92 -1.65
CA ARG A 134 21.46 -5.51 -0.65
C ARG A 134 21.96 -6.91 -1.04
N LYS A 135 21.73 -7.32 -2.29
CA LYS A 135 22.05 -8.64 -2.84
C LYS A 135 21.40 -9.78 -2.03
N ALA A 136 20.23 -9.53 -1.47
CA ALA A 136 19.36 -10.50 -0.83
C ALA A 136 18.21 -10.90 -1.76
N PHE A 137 17.42 -11.88 -1.38
CA PHE A 137 16.41 -12.50 -2.22
C PHE A 137 15.01 -12.29 -1.61
N ALA A 138 14.10 -11.67 -2.38
CA ALA A 138 12.68 -11.64 -2.07
C ALA A 138 12.04 -12.96 -2.50
N VAL A 139 11.36 -13.64 -1.56
CA VAL A 139 10.75 -14.96 -1.81
C VAL A 139 9.24 -14.86 -1.68
N ASP A 140 8.56 -15.08 -2.80
CA ASP A 140 7.08 -15.01 -2.86
C ASP A 140 6.44 -16.32 -2.42
N CYS A 141 5.75 -16.29 -1.30
CA CYS A 141 4.94 -17.37 -0.77
C CYS A 141 3.43 -17.05 -0.82
N THR A 142 2.97 -16.20 -1.74
CA THR A 142 1.54 -15.88 -1.88
C THR A 142 0.75 -17.13 -2.29
N VAL A 143 -0.51 -17.20 -1.85
CA VAL A 143 -1.46 -18.25 -2.27
C VAL A 143 -1.66 -18.23 -3.79
N ASP A 144 -1.81 -19.40 -4.41
CA ASP A 144 -1.92 -19.50 -5.87
C ASP A 144 -3.21 -18.92 -6.43
N GLU A 145 -4.27 -18.80 -5.63
CA GLU A 145 -5.52 -18.13 -5.96
C GLU A 145 -5.33 -16.67 -6.38
N ALA A 146 -4.27 -16.01 -5.91
CA ALA A 146 -3.93 -14.64 -6.30
C ALA A 146 -3.60 -14.49 -7.79
N LYS A 147 -3.13 -15.58 -8.43
CA LYS A 147 -2.79 -15.58 -9.86
C LYS A 147 -4.02 -15.67 -10.76
N ASN A 148 -5.13 -16.21 -10.27
CA ASN A 148 -6.39 -16.27 -11.02
C ASN A 148 -7.21 -15.01 -10.79
N THR A 149 -7.13 -14.06 -11.71
CA THR A 149 -7.78 -12.75 -11.59
C THR A 149 -9.31 -12.82 -11.51
N GLN A 150 -9.93 -13.88 -12.03
CA GLN A 150 -11.40 -14.02 -12.08
C GLN A 150 -11.97 -14.88 -10.94
N LEU A 151 -11.11 -15.49 -10.11
CA LEU A 151 -11.55 -16.26 -8.96
C LEU A 151 -11.96 -15.34 -7.81
N GLU A 152 -13.18 -15.51 -7.31
CA GLU A 152 -13.70 -14.76 -6.17
C GLU A 152 -13.51 -15.53 -4.87
N VAL A 153 -12.41 -15.24 -4.16
CA VAL A 153 -12.16 -15.71 -2.80
C VAL A 153 -11.79 -14.53 -1.88
N PRO A 154 -12.17 -14.57 -0.60
CA PRO A 154 -12.17 -13.38 0.25
C PRO A 154 -10.80 -12.79 0.58
N PHE A 155 -9.70 -13.60 0.56
CA PHE A 155 -8.39 -13.22 1.06
C PHE A 155 -7.24 -13.71 0.17
N LYS A 156 -7.16 -13.20 -1.06
CA LYS A 156 -6.08 -13.54 -2.01
C LYS A 156 -4.72 -12.95 -1.65
N GLY A 157 -4.67 -12.05 -0.65
CA GLY A 157 -3.41 -11.51 -0.13
C GLY A 157 -2.67 -12.44 0.83
N ASN A 158 -3.25 -13.57 1.19
CA ASN A 158 -2.68 -14.50 2.16
C ASN A 158 -1.31 -15.04 1.74
N VAL A 159 -0.48 -15.33 2.76
CA VAL A 159 0.70 -16.20 2.62
C VAL A 159 0.22 -17.65 2.55
N ASP A 160 0.75 -18.45 1.65
CA ASP A 160 0.56 -19.89 1.60
C ASP A 160 1.39 -20.53 2.74
N PRO A 161 0.74 -21.15 3.76
CA PRO A 161 1.43 -21.70 4.91
C PRO A 161 2.40 -22.85 4.55
N ASP A 162 2.05 -23.66 3.55
CA ASP A 162 2.86 -24.81 3.17
C ASP A 162 4.12 -24.36 2.41
N LYS A 163 4.00 -23.35 1.53
CA LYS A 163 5.16 -22.74 0.86
C LYS A 163 6.11 -22.11 1.89
N LEU A 164 5.56 -21.37 2.87
CA LEU A 164 6.37 -20.72 3.89
C LEU A 164 7.06 -21.75 4.80
N ASP A 165 6.33 -22.76 5.30
CA ASP A 165 6.89 -23.79 6.18
C ASP A 165 7.98 -24.59 5.47
N LYS A 166 7.73 -25.01 4.24
CA LYS A 166 8.73 -25.68 3.40
C LYS A 166 9.98 -24.84 3.23
N PHE A 167 9.81 -23.56 2.84
CA PHE A 167 10.94 -22.66 2.62
C PHE A 167 11.78 -22.49 3.91
N LEU A 168 11.13 -22.24 5.04
CA LEU A 168 11.83 -22.08 6.33
C LEU A 168 12.49 -23.36 6.79
N SER A 169 11.92 -24.56 6.50
CA SER A 169 12.56 -25.83 6.83
C SER A 169 13.93 -26.04 6.16
N GLU A 170 14.13 -25.40 4.99
CA GLU A 170 15.35 -25.54 4.18
C GLU A 170 16.35 -24.38 4.36
N LYS A 171 15.87 -23.18 4.72
CA LYS A 171 16.65 -21.93 4.60
C LYS A 171 16.59 -21.02 5.84
N ALA A 172 16.02 -21.48 6.97
CA ALA A 172 15.78 -20.60 8.11
C ALA A 172 17.02 -19.82 8.59
N ASP A 173 18.21 -20.41 8.54
CA ASP A 173 19.48 -19.75 8.99
C ASP A 173 19.82 -18.50 8.19
N LYS A 174 19.32 -18.39 6.93
CA LYS A 174 19.51 -17.23 6.05
C LYS A 174 18.28 -16.32 5.98
N VAL A 175 17.31 -16.50 6.87
CA VAL A 175 16.10 -15.68 6.94
C VAL A 175 16.17 -14.80 8.18
N PRO A 176 16.36 -13.47 8.04
CA PRO A 176 16.38 -12.58 9.20
C PRO A 176 14.97 -12.33 9.76
N PHE A 177 13.94 -12.32 8.91
CA PHE A 177 12.52 -12.18 9.28
C PHE A 177 11.61 -12.64 8.15
N VAL A 178 10.36 -12.94 8.50
CA VAL A 178 9.26 -13.14 7.54
C VAL A 178 8.54 -11.80 7.37
N ILE A 179 8.15 -11.41 6.14
CA ILE A 179 7.40 -10.18 5.91
C ILE A 179 5.98 -10.47 5.42
N VAL A 180 5.00 -9.70 5.91
CA VAL A 180 3.61 -9.76 5.43
C VAL A 180 3.14 -8.37 5.03
N THR A 181 2.78 -8.21 3.77
CA THR A 181 2.23 -6.95 3.23
C THR A 181 0.71 -6.91 3.40
N ILE A 182 0.18 -5.92 4.10
CA ILE A 182 -1.23 -5.73 4.43
C ILE A 182 -1.72 -4.32 4.05
N THR A 183 -2.68 -4.21 3.10
CA THR A 183 -3.13 -5.20 2.11
C THR A 183 -2.05 -5.49 1.08
N ASN A 184 -2.06 -6.69 0.48
CA ASN A 184 -1.09 -7.07 -0.53
C ASN A 184 -1.33 -6.34 -1.86
N ASN A 185 -0.56 -5.27 -2.11
CA ASN A 185 -0.71 -4.42 -3.29
C ASN A 185 -0.41 -5.18 -4.59
N THR A 186 0.66 -5.96 -4.63
CA THR A 186 1.12 -6.69 -5.82
C THR A 186 0.13 -7.78 -6.24
N ALA A 187 -0.60 -8.37 -5.29
CA ALA A 187 -1.69 -9.30 -5.57
C ALA A 187 -3.02 -8.62 -5.95
N GLY A 188 -3.02 -7.31 -6.23
CA GLY A 188 -4.22 -6.57 -6.59
C GLY A 188 -4.92 -5.87 -5.41
N GLY A 189 -4.18 -5.43 -4.41
CA GLY A 189 -4.71 -4.77 -3.21
C GLY A 189 -5.51 -5.70 -2.31
N GLN A 190 -5.19 -7.00 -2.35
CA GLN A 190 -5.95 -8.07 -1.69
C GLN A 190 -5.64 -8.16 -0.19
N PRO A 191 -6.67 -8.36 0.65
CA PRO A 191 -6.48 -8.47 2.09
C PRO A 191 -5.90 -9.81 2.52
N VAL A 192 -5.31 -9.79 3.72
CA VAL A 192 -4.81 -10.95 4.46
C VAL A 192 -5.76 -11.23 5.63
N SER A 193 -6.17 -12.51 5.83
CA SER A 193 -7.08 -12.89 6.91
C SER A 193 -6.37 -12.96 8.26
N MET A 194 -7.09 -12.74 9.34
CA MET A 194 -6.58 -12.93 10.70
C MET A 194 -6.14 -14.38 10.94
N LYS A 195 -6.89 -15.34 10.40
CA LYS A 195 -6.50 -16.76 10.43
C LYS A 195 -5.13 -16.98 9.81
N ASN A 196 -4.86 -16.35 8.68
CA ASN A 196 -3.57 -16.48 7.99
C ASN A 196 -2.43 -15.83 8.79
N LEU A 197 -2.65 -14.65 9.37
CA LEU A 197 -1.66 -14.01 10.23
C LEU A 197 -1.26 -14.90 11.42
N ARG A 198 -2.22 -15.60 12.06
CA ARG A 198 -1.93 -16.59 13.10
C ARG A 198 -1.11 -17.76 12.57
N GLN A 199 -1.43 -18.26 11.38
CA GLN A 199 -0.68 -19.36 10.75
C GLN A 199 0.77 -18.95 10.49
N VAL A 200 0.98 -17.76 9.89
CA VAL A 200 2.32 -17.20 9.63
C VAL A 200 3.09 -17.06 10.95
N ARG A 201 2.48 -16.51 12.02
CA ARG A 201 3.11 -16.37 13.33
C ARG A 201 3.53 -17.74 13.91
N ASN A 202 2.66 -18.74 13.82
CA ASN A 202 2.95 -20.09 14.34
C ASN A 202 4.11 -20.74 13.57
N ILE A 203 4.13 -20.61 12.25
CA ILE A 203 5.24 -21.12 11.43
C ILE A 203 6.54 -20.37 11.75
N ALA A 204 6.51 -19.05 11.80
CA ALA A 204 7.68 -18.24 12.14
C ALA A 204 8.24 -18.60 13.52
N ASN A 205 7.38 -18.82 14.52
CA ASN A 205 7.77 -19.27 15.87
C ASN A 205 8.48 -20.64 15.86
N LYS A 206 8.01 -21.59 15.04
CA LYS A 206 8.62 -22.92 14.88
C LYS A 206 10.10 -22.82 14.47
N TYR A 207 10.45 -21.80 13.68
CA TYR A 207 11.81 -21.57 13.20
C TYR A 207 12.51 -20.39 13.92
N HIS A 208 11.92 -19.86 14.99
CA HIS A 208 12.43 -18.72 15.76
C HIS A 208 12.69 -17.47 14.90
N LYS A 209 11.78 -17.16 13.96
CA LYS A 209 11.89 -16.00 13.08
C LYS A 209 10.93 -14.90 13.49
N PRO A 210 11.40 -13.65 13.54
CA PRO A 210 10.52 -12.49 13.70
C PRO A 210 9.60 -12.33 12.49
N VAL A 211 8.45 -11.66 12.71
CA VAL A 211 7.51 -11.28 11.66
C VAL A 211 7.45 -9.75 11.56
N LEU A 212 7.69 -9.23 10.38
CA LEU A 212 7.57 -7.81 10.05
C LEU A 212 6.31 -7.58 9.20
N PHE A 213 5.52 -6.54 9.48
CA PHE A 213 4.43 -6.15 8.59
C PHE A 213 4.82 -4.91 7.77
N ASP A 214 4.64 -4.99 6.44
CA ASP A 214 4.47 -3.80 5.60
C ASP A 214 3.00 -3.37 5.72
N SER A 215 2.77 -2.27 6.42
CA SER A 215 1.45 -1.94 6.98
C SER A 215 0.81 -0.71 6.34
N ALA A 216 1.23 -0.36 5.13
CA ALA A 216 0.77 0.87 4.48
C ALA A 216 -0.78 1.01 4.43
N ARG A 217 -1.52 -0.13 4.38
CA ARG A 217 -2.99 -0.16 4.31
C ARG A 217 -3.60 -1.13 5.34
N PHE A 218 -3.10 -1.04 6.56
CA PHE A 218 -3.52 -1.91 7.66
C PHE A 218 -4.99 -1.72 8.05
N ALA A 219 -5.50 -0.49 7.99
CA ALA A 219 -6.89 -0.20 8.34
C ALA A 219 -7.86 -0.76 7.30
N GLU A 220 -7.54 -0.64 6.00
CA GLU A 220 -8.28 -1.31 4.93
C GLU A 220 -8.28 -2.84 5.13
N ASN A 221 -7.14 -3.42 5.53
CA ASN A 221 -7.05 -4.85 5.83
C ASN A 221 -7.95 -5.24 7.02
N ALA A 222 -7.94 -4.47 8.09
CA ALA A 222 -8.78 -4.69 9.26
C ALA A 222 -10.29 -4.57 8.92
N TYR A 223 -10.65 -3.65 8.03
CA TYR A 223 -12.03 -3.55 7.53
C TYR A 223 -12.45 -4.83 6.81
N PHE A 224 -11.61 -5.37 5.92
CA PHE A 224 -11.94 -6.63 5.24
C PHE A 224 -12.04 -7.82 6.21
N ILE A 225 -11.20 -7.89 7.23
CA ILE A 225 -11.33 -8.90 8.28
C ILE A 225 -12.69 -8.77 8.96
N LYS A 226 -13.10 -7.54 9.33
CA LYS A 226 -14.40 -7.29 9.97
C LYS A 226 -15.58 -7.77 9.14
N ILE A 227 -15.58 -7.53 7.83
CA ILE A 227 -16.73 -7.83 6.96
C ILE A 227 -16.70 -9.21 6.29
N ARG A 228 -15.55 -9.90 6.30
CA ARG A 228 -15.37 -11.17 5.57
C ARG A 228 -14.98 -12.35 6.46
N GLU A 229 -14.46 -12.12 7.66
CA GLU A 229 -13.99 -13.21 8.53
C GLU A 229 -14.93 -13.40 9.72
N LYS A 230 -15.47 -14.62 9.86
CA LYS A 230 -16.41 -14.96 10.93
C LYS A 230 -15.82 -14.71 12.32
N GLY A 231 -16.60 -14.05 13.18
CA GLY A 231 -16.25 -13.74 14.57
C GLY A 231 -15.65 -12.34 14.77
N TYR A 232 -15.54 -11.53 13.68
CA TYR A 232 -15.05 -10.16 13.74
C TYR A 232 -16.14 -9.10 13.53
N GLU A 233 -17.36 -9.50 13.26
CA GLU A 233 -18.47 -8.62 12.89
C GLU A 233 -18.77 -7.57 13.98
N ASN A 234 -18.62 -7.95 15.25
CA ASN A 234 -18.92 -7.08 16.41
C ASN A 234 -17.69 -6.34 16.97
N LYS A 235 -16.48 -6.61 16.45
CA LYS A 235 -15.27 -5.89 16.88
C LYS A 235 -15.16 -4.55 16.18
N THR A 236 -14.62 -3.56 16.88
CA THR A 236 -14.22 -2.30 16.26
C THR A 236 -12.98 -2.49 15.38
N ILE A 237 -12.76 -1.60 14.42
CA ILE A 237 -11.54 -1.64 13.59
C ILE A 237 -10.28 -1.55 14.46
N LYS A 238 -10.29 -0.71 15.50
CA LYS A 238 -9.15 -0.55 16.43
C LYS A 238 -8.82 -1.84 17.18
N GLU A 239 -9.84 -2.58 17.63
CA GLU A 239 -9.65 -3.90 18.26
C GLU A 239 -9.08 -4.93 17.28
N ILE A 240 -9.55 -4.93 16.02
CA ILE A 240 -9.01 -5.80 14.97
C ILE A 240 -7.56 -5.44 14.67
N CYS A 241 -7.24 -4.15 14.54
CA CYS A 241 -5.85 -3.69 14.35
C CYS A 241 -4.95 -4.16 15.49
N ARG A 242 -5.38 -3.99 16.75
CA ARG A 242 -4.63 -4.42 17.92
C ARG A 242 -4.35 -5.91 17.92
N GLU A 243 -5.34 -6.74 17.59
CA GLU A 243 -5.17 -8.17 17.44
C GLU A 243 -4.23 -8.51 16.26
N MET A 244 -4.43 -7.88 15.11
CA MET A 244 -3.62 -8.10 13.91
C MET A 244 -2.12 -7.86 14.19
N PHE A 245 -1.78 -6.72 14.78
CA PHE A 245 -0.40 -6.37 15.11
C PHE A 245 0.21 -7.23 16.22
N SER A 246 -0.60 -7.92 17.05
CA SER A 246 -0.07 -8.87 18.04
C SER A 246 0.63 -10.09 17.42
N TYR A 247 0.43 -10.33 16.12
CA TYR A 247 1.12 -11.38 15.35
C TYR A 247 2.41 -10.92 14.68
N ALA A 248 2.79 -9.65 14.85
CA ALA A 248 4.04 -9.08 14.32
C ALA A 248 5.00 -8.65 15.45
N ASP A 249 6.29 -8.64 15.16
CA ASP A 249 7.34 -8.11 16.05
C ASP A 249 7.69 -6.66 15.71
N GLY A 250 7.29 -6.21 14.52
CA GLY A 250 7.48 -4.85 14.05
C GLY A 250 6.74 -4.56 12.77
N MET A 251 6.77 -3.31 12.37
CA MET A 251 6.15 -2.82 11.15
C MET A 251 6.94 -1.70 10.50
N THR A 252 6.83 -1.59 9.18
CA THR A 252 7.08 -0.37 8.42
C THR A 252 5.75 0.23 7.99
N MET A 253 5.67 1.56 7.96
CA MET A 253 4.46 2.27 7.59
C MET A 253 4.74 3.40 6.62
N SER A 254 3.97 3.44 5.54
CA SER A 254 3.79 4.66 4.76
C SER A 254 2.51 5.36 5.22
N ALA A 255 2.64 6.38 6.04
CA ALA A 255 1.51 7.16 6.53
C ALA A 255 0.73 7.89 5.43
N LYS A 256 1.33 8.01 4.25
CA LYS A 256 0.75 8.60 3.03
C LYS A 256 -0.47 7.83 2.48
N LYS A 257 -0.84 6.69 3.05
CA LYS A 257 -2.01 5.88 2.72
C LYS A 257 -3.03 5.95 3.86
N ASP A 258 -3.03 4.99 4.79
CA ASP A 258 -4.08 4.90 5.81
C ASP A 258 -4.07 5.99 6.88
N ALA A 259 -2.97 6.72 7.08
CA ALA A 259 -3.03 7.93 7.89
C ALA A 259 -3.52 9.18 7.13
N VAL A 260 -3.83 9.05 5.83
CA VAL A 260 -4.43 10.11 4.98
C VAL A 260 -3.65 11.42 5.02
N VAL A 261 -2.31 11.35 5.07
CA VAL A 261 -1.42 12.52 5.05
C VAL A 261 -0.66 12.64 3.73
N ASN A 262 -0.13 13.81 3.44
CA ASN A 262 0.67 14.05 2.25
C ASN A 262 2.14 13.66 2.44
N MET A 263 2.63 13.62 3.69
CA MET A 263 3.99 13.25 4.05
C MET A 263 3.98 12.40 5.33
N GLY A 264 4.90 11.45 5.44
CA GLY A 264 5.12 10.69 6.67
C GLY A 264 5.26 9.19 6.48
N GLY A 265 6.01 8.59 7.38
CA GLY A 265 6.20 7.17 7.57
C GLY A 265 6.83 6.90 8.93
N PHE A 266 6.94 5.64 9.29
CA PHE A 266 7.61 5.26 10.53
C PHE A 266 7.94 3.76 10.54
N ILE A 267 8.87 3.40 11.41
CA ILE A 267 9.12 2.05 11.90
C ILE A 267 8.52 1.97 13.30
N ALA A 268 7.81 0.88 13.61
CA ALA A 268 7.43 0.57 14.98
C ALA A 268 7.71 -0.89 15.31
N THR A 269 8.18 -1.18 16.54
CA THR A 269 8.60 -2.54 16.95
C THR A 269 8.60 -2.69 18.47
N ASN A 270 8.54 -3.95 18.92
CA ASN A 270 8.81 -4.31 20.32
C ASN A 270 10.21 -4.94 20.51
N ILE A 271 10.99 -5.10 19.42
CA ILE A 271 12.36 -5.61 19.50
C ILE A 271 13.32 -4.44 19.71
N GLN A 272 13.84 -4.29 20.92
CA GLN A 272 14.76 -3.19 21.25
C GLN A 272 16.02 -3.21 20.36
N ASP A 273 16.61 -4.35 20.06
CA ASP A 273 17.78 -4.45 19.16
C ASP A 273 17.51 -3.87 17.78
N TRP A 274 16.31 -4.13 17.22
CA TRP A 274 15.91 -3.53 15.94
C TRP A 274 15.87 -2.01 16.02
N TYR A 275 15.23 -1.49 17.08
CA TYR A 275 15.12 -0.06 17.29
C TYR A 275 16.50 0.60 17.48
N ASP A 276 17.37 0.01 18.32
CA ASP A 276 18.70 0.55 18.62
C ASP A 276 19.59 0.60 17.38
N ARG A 277 19.55 -0.42 16.55
CA ARG A 277 20.27 -0.46 15.27
C ARG A 277 19.65 0.50 14.24
N ALA A 278 18.32 0.53 14.12
CA ALA A 278 17.63 1.41 13.19
C ALA A 278 17.85 2.90 13.49
N LYS A 279 17.99 3.30 14.77
CA LYS A 279 18.30 4.68 15.16
C LYS A 279 19.57 5.22 14.48
N VAL A 280 20.60 4.40 14.37
CA VAL A 280 21.87 4.80 13.75
C VAL A 280 21.67 5.17 12.29
N PHE A 281 21.00 4.31 11.53
CA PHE A 281 20.68 4.57 10.13
C PHE A 281 19.63 5.67 9.96
N GLY A 282 18.67 5.76 10.88
CA GLY A 282 17.66 6.82 10.91
C GLY A 282 18.28 8.20 11.02
N ILE A 283 19.25 8.38 11.92
CA ILE A 283 19.98 9.66 12.06
C ILE A 283 20.73 10.03 10.79
N VAL A 284 21.33 9.04 10.11
CA VAL A 284 22.12 9.29 8.90
C VAL A 284 21.25 9.61 7.68
N TYR A 285 20.12 8.91 7.52
CA TYR A 285 19.30 9.01 6.31
C TYR A 285 18.15 10.01 6.42
N GLU A 286 17.58 10.14 7.62
CA GLU A 286 16.33 10.89 7.82
C GLU A 286 16.53 12.10 8.74
N GLY A 287 17.02 11.87 9.94
CA GLY A 287 17.24 12.90 10.94
C GLY A 287 17.15 12.35 12.36
N TYR A 288 17.13 13.26 13.36
CA TYR A 288 17.13 12.84 14.74
C TYR A 288 15.91 11.99 15.09
N ILE A 289 16.07 11.07 16.04
CA ILE A 289 15.14 9.95 16.33
C ILE A 289 13.71 10.36 16.71
N THR A 290 13.48 11.63 17.07
CA THR A 290 12.15 12.13 17.44
C THR A 290 11.52 13.02 16.35
N TYR A 291 12.16 13.19 15.19
CA TYR A 291 11.51 13.81 14.04
C TYR A 291 11.71 13.04 12.73
N GLY A 292 12.84 12.36 12.48
CA GLY A 292 13.06 11.46 11.37
C GLY A 292 12.71 12.02 9.98
N GLY A 293 13.18 13.25 9.67
CA GLY A 293 12.88 13.92 8.41
C GLY A 293 11.47 14.49 8.30
N MET A 294 10.66 14.43 9.36
CA MET A 294 9.33 15.05 9.46
C MET A 294 9.39 16.34 10.29
N ASN A 295 8.44 17.22 10.11
CA ASN A 295 8.17 18.32 11.04
C ASN A 295 7.05 17.97 12.03
N GLY A 296 6.91 18.75 13.09
CA GLY A 296 5.87 18.51 14.12
C GLY A 296 4.45 18.60 13.55
N ARG A 297 4.23 19.46 12.57
CA ARG A 297 2.94 19.59 11.87
C ARG A 297 2.52 18.29 11.20
N ASP A 298 3.42 17.67 10.43
CA ASP A 298 3.13 16.41 9.76
C ASP A 298 2.93 15.26 10.76
N MET A 299 3.74 15.19 11.83
CA MET A 299 3.57 14.18 12.88
C MET A 299 2.21 14.30 13.57
N ASN A 300 1.76 15.52 13.83
CA ASN A 300 0.44 15.77 14.44
C ASN A 300 -0.69 15.35 13.47
N ALA A 301 -0.55 15.66 12.17
CA ALA A 301 -1.51 15.21 11.15
C ALA A 301 -1.55 13.68 11.03
N VAL A 302 -0.40 12.98 11.14
CA VAL A 302 -0.33 11.51 11.17
C VAL A 302 -1.11 10.95 12.36
N ALA A 303 -0.91 11.50 13.56
CA ALA A 303 -1.62 11.04 14.76
C ALA A 303 -3.14 11.13 14.59
N ILE A 304 -3.63 12.26 14.08
CA ILE A 304 -5.06 12.47 13.84
C ILE A 304 -5.58 11.55 12.73
N GLY A 305 -4.86 11.45 11.64
CA GLY A 305 -5.27 10.63 10.49
C GLY A 305 -5.33 9.13 10.81
N LEU A 306 -4.42 8.62 11.64
CA LEU A 306 -4.45 7.23 12.14
C LEU A 306 -5.70 6.96 12.99
N ASP A 307 -6.11 7.92 13.82
CA ASP A 307 -7.33 7.80 14.62
C ASP A 307 -8.59 7.81 13.74
N GLU A 308 -8.71 8.80 12.86
CA GLU A 308 -9.89 8.98 11.99
C GLU A 308 -10.07 7.84 10.98
N ASN A 309 -8.98 7.37 10.38
CA ASN A 309 -9.07 6.33 9.34
C ASN A 309 -9.20 4.91 9.91
N THR A 310 -9.22 4.75 11.23
CA THR A 310 -9.63 3.52 11.92
C THR A 310 -11.08 3.55 12.40
N GLU A 311 -11.87 4.54 11.98
CA GLU A 311 -13.32 4.54 12.14
C GLU A 311 -13.99 3.78 10.99
N PHE A 312 -15.01 2.98 11.32
CA PHE A 312 -15.68 2.09 10.37
C PHE A 312 -16.26 2.85 9.17
N ASP A 313 -16.99 3.94 9.41
CA ASP A 313 -17.69 4.70 8.37
C ASP A 313 -16.74 5.28 7.31
N ASN A 314 -15.52 5.71 7.74
CA ASN A 314 -14.50 6.21 6.82
C ASN A 314 -13.97 5.11 5.90
N LEU A 315 -13.75 3.91 6.44
CA LEU A 315 -13.31 2.75 5.68
C LEU A 315 -14.42 2.20 4.79
N GLU A 316 -15.65 2.17 5.28
CA GLU A 316 -16.80 1.76 4.48
C GLU A 316 -16.98 2.66 3.26
N THR A 317 -16.94 3.98 3.44
CA THR A 317 -16.97 4.94 2.33
C THR A 317 -15.86 4.69 1.33
N ARG A 318 -14.63 4.46 1.82
CA ARG A 318 -13.46 4.15 1.02
C ARG A 318 -13.69 2.91 0.15
N ILE A 319 -14.08 1.81 0.77
CA ILE A 319 -14.22 0.52 0.10
C ILE A 319 -15.44 0.51 -0.84
N LYS A 320 -16.55 1.13 -0.46
CA LYS A 320 -17.74 1.25 -1.33
C LYS A 320 -17.45 2.04 -2.61
N GLN A 321 -16.58 3.06 -2.56
CA GLN A 321 -16.17 3.77 -3.78
C GLN A 321 -15.40 2.87 -4.75
N ILE A 322 -14.49 2.03 -4.24
CA ILE A 322 -13.78 1.04 -5.08
C ILE A 322 -14.78 0.02 -5.65
N GLN A 323 -15.70 -0.48 -4.83
CA GLN A 323 -16.76 -1.41 -5.27
C GLN A 323 -17.67 -0.78 -6.32
N TYR A 324 -18.00 0.51 -6.19
CA TYR A 324 -18.78 1.23 -7.20
C TYR A 324 -18.09 1.22 -8.56
N LEU A 325 -16.80 1.58 -8.63
CA LEU A 325 -16.05 1.50 -9.89
C LEU A 325 -16.01 0.05 -10.42
N ALA A 326 -15.82 -0.93 -9.54
CA ALA A 326 -15.84 -2.34 -9.93
C ALA A 326 -17.17 -2.75 -10.59
N GLN A 327 -18.31 -2.34 -10.01
CA GLN A 327 -19.63 -2.57 -10.58
C GLN A 327 -19.80 -1.90 -11.94
N ARG A 328 -19.31 -0.66 -12.09
CA ARG A 328 -19.36 0.04 -13.38
C ARG A 328 -18.55 -0.72 -14.46
N LEU A 329 -17.36 -1.21 -14.12
CA LEU A 329 -16.54 -2.01 -15.04
C LEU A 329 -17.20 -3.35 -15.40
N ASP A 330 -17.94 -3.96 -14.46
CA ASP A 330 -18.72 -5.18 -14.73
C ASP A 330 -19.79 -4.96 -15.78
N GLU A 331 -20.45 -3.81 -15.80
CA GLU A 331 -21.46 -3.45 -16.82
C GLU A 331 -20.85 -3.41 -18.24
N PHE A 332 -19.56 -3.13 -18.35
CA PHE A 332 -18.81 -3.11 -19.62
C PHE A 332 -18.01 -4.39 -19.85
N ASN A 333 -18.15 -5.41 -19.00
CA ASN A 333 -17.38 -6.65 -19.06
C ASN A 333 -15.85 -6.47 -19.05
N ILE A 334 -15.35 -5.45 -18.35
CA ILE A 334 -13.91 -5.21 -18.21
C ILE A 334 -13.35 -6.14 -17.11
N PRO A 335 -12.41 -7.05 -17.44
CA PRO A 335 -11.82 -7.95 -16.47
C PRO A 335 -10.82 -7.24 -15.55
N TYR A 336 -10.97 -7.48 -14.24
CA TYR A 336 -10.05 -6.98 -13.20
C TYR A 336 -9.80 -8.05 -12.14
N GLN A 337 -8.84 -7.85 -11.25
CA GLN A 337 -8.56 -8.75 -10.12
C GLN A 337 -9.75 -8.79 -9.16
N ARG A 338 -10.45 -9.93 -9.12
CA ARG A 338 -11.63 -10.17 -8.30
C ARG A 338 -11.29 -10.90 -6.99
N PRO A 339 -12.03 -10.64 -5.91
CA PRO A 339 -12.88 -9.45 -5.75
C PRO A 339 -12.05 -8.17 -5.72
N ALA A 340 -12.67 -7.00 -5.93
CA ALA A 340 -11.96 -5.73 -5.85
C ALA A 340 -11.27 -5.56 -4.49
N GLY A 341 -10.04 -5.05 -4.51
CA GLY A 341 -9.24 -4.78 -3.33
C GLY A 341 -9.63 -3.49 -2.60
N GLY A 342 -8.75 -3.00 -1.70
CA GLY A 342 -9.07 -1.87 -0.83
C GLY A 342 -8.81 -0.49 -1.44
N HIS A 343 -7.80 -0.34 -2.29
CA HIS A 343 -7.32 1.00 -2.67
C HIS A 343 -7.38 1.28 -4.17
N ALA A 344 -7.59 0.28 -4.98
CA ALA A 344 -7.50 0.39 -6.43
C ALA A 344 -8.31 -0.70 -7.13
N ILE A 345 -8.61 -0.45 -8.40
CA ILE A 345 -8.98 -1.50 -9.34
C ILE A 345 -7.74 -1.88 -10.15
N PHE A 346 -7.53 -3.17 -10.30
CA PHE A 346 -6.42 -3.75 -11.07
C PHE A 346 -6.98 -4.44 -12.31
N ILE A 347 -7.02 -3.72 -13.42
CA ILE A 347 -7.55 -4.22 -14.70
C ILE A 347 -6.57 -5.24 -15.26
N ASP A 348 -7.06 -6.42 -15.63
CA ASP A 348 -6.29 -7.50 -16.26
C ASP A 348 -6.05 -7.14 -17.73
N ALA A 349 -4.97 -6.43 -18.00
CA ALA A 349 -4.72 -5.85 -19.30
C ALA A 349 -4.57 -6.90 -20.44
N PRO A 350 -3.91 -8.06 -20.23
CA PRO A 350 -3.90 -9.12 -21.25
C PRO A 350 -5.27 -9.66 -21.63
N LYS A 351 -6.25 -9.61 -20.71
CA LYS A 351 -7.62 -10.04 -21.02
C LYS A 351 -8.44 -8.94 -21.71
N VAL A 352 -8.08 -7.67 -21.54
CA VAL A 352 -8.67 -6.55 -22.29
C VAL A 352 -8.06 -6.46 -23.68
N LEU A 353 -6.74 -6.54 -23.80
CA LEU A 353 -5.98 -6.38 -25.04
C LEU A 353 -5.45 -7.74 -25.55
N THR A 354 -6.36 -8.67 -25.86
CA THR A 354 -6.02 -10.05 -26.22
C THR A 354 -5.18 -10.17 -27.50
N HIS A 355 -5.13 -9.12 -28.32
CA HIS A 355 -4.35 -9.04 -29.55
C HIS A 355 -2.93 -8.46 -29.36
N VAL A 356 -2.62 -7.94 -28.15
CA VAL A 356 -1.31 -7.38 -27.83
C VAL A 356 -0.47 -8.46 -27.15
N PRO A 357 0.65 -8.89 -27.75
CA PRO A 357 1.51 -9.89 -27.15
C PRO A 357 2.21 -9.35 -25.89
N LYS A 358 2.61 -10.23 -24.99
CA LYS A 358 3.23 -9.85 -23.70
C LYS A 358 4.52 -9.03 -23.88
N GLU A 359 5.25 -9.25 -24.95
CA GLU A 359 6.48 -8.53 -25.31
C GLU A 359 6.23 -7.04 -25.64
N GLU A 360 4.99 -6.68 -25.94
CA GLU A 360 4.54 -5.30 -26.19
C GLU A 360 3.84 -4.66 -24.97
N PHE A 361 3.96 -5.28 -23.80
CA PHE A 361 3.52 -4.75 -22.50
C PHE A 361 2.07 -4.27 -22.47
N PRO A 362 1.07 -5.20 -22.50
CA PRO A 362 -0.36 -4.85 -22.59
C PRO A 362 -0.82 -3.82 -21.55
N ALA A 363 -0.36 -3.92 -20.28
CA ALA A 363 -0.77 -2.99 -19.23
C ALA A 363 -0.21 -1.57 -19.46
N GLN A 364 1.02 -1.43 -19.97
CA GLN A 364 1.58 -0.14 -20.33
C GLN A 364 0.83 0.45 -21.53
N THR A 365 0.53 -0.36 -22.54
CA THR A 365 -0.26 0.03 -23.71
C THR A 365 -1.63 0.54 -23.28
N LEU A 366 -2.35 -0.21 -22.45
CA LEU A 366 -3.66 0.18 -21.93
C LEU A 366 -3.59 1.47 -21.09
N THR A 367 -2.52 1.64 -20.30
CA THR A 367 -2.30 2.86 -19.50
C THR A 367 -2.19 4.11 -20.40
N ILE A 368 -1.48 4.00 -21.51
CA ILE A 368 -1.30 5.10 -22.46
C ILE A 368 -2.60 5.41 -23.20
N GLU A 369 -3.31 4.38 -23.68
CA GLU A 369 -4.58 4.57 -24.40
C GLU A 369 -5.65 5.19 -23.50
N LEU A 370 -5.75 4.79 -22.23
CA LEU A 370 -6.66 5.40 -21.28
C LEU A 370 -6.36 6.90 -21.08
N TYR A 371 -5.08 7.26 -21.00
CA TYR A 371 -4.70 8.67 -20.95
C TYR A 371 -5.04 9.42 -22.23
N LEU A 372 -4.75 8.85 -23.39
CA LEU A 372 -5.05 9.45 -24.70
C LEU A 372 -6.54 9.67 -24.89
N GLU A 373 -7.38 8.72 -24.48
CA GLU A 373 -8.83 8.81 -24.65
C GLU A 373 -9.48 9.81 -23.70
N ALA A 374 -9.15 9.77 -22.41
CA ALA A 374 -9.90 10.51 -21.41
C ALA A 374 -9.05 11.44 -20.51
N GLY A 375 -7.73 11.46 -20.64
CA GLY A 375 -6.85 12.22 -19.72
C GLY A 375 -6.75 11.59 -18.33
N ILE A 376 -7.07 10.32 -18.22
CA ILE A 376 -6.99 9.55 -16.96
C ILE A 376 -5.61 8.93 -16.85
N ARG A 377 -4.93 9.15 -15.73
CA ARG A 377 -3.60 8.61 -15.48
C ARG A 377 -3.67 7.43 -14.50
N GLY A 378 -3.47 6.21 -15.00
CA GLY A 378 -3.23 5.01 -14.20
C GLY A 378 -1.75 4.68 -14.07
N CYS A 379 -1.46 3.48 -13.56
CA CYS A 379 -0.10 2.97 -13.41
C CYS A 379 -0.03 1.50 -13.82
N GLU A 380 0.90 1.17 -14.71
CA GLU A 380 1.24 -0.22 -14.97
C GLU A 380 1.82 -0.88 -13.70
N ILE A 381 1.35 -2.07 -13.37
CA ILE A 381 1.86 -2.94 -12.32
C ILE A 381 1.94 -4.35 -12.89
N GLY A 382 3.07 -4.72 -13.45
CA GLY A 382 3.19 -6.01 -14.10
C GLY A 382 4.53 -6.21 -14.80
N TYR A 383 4.50 -6.47 -16.09
CA TYR A 383 5.67 -6.89 -16.86
C TYR A 383 6.75 -5.81 -16.96
N LEU A 384 6.37 -4.54 -17.12
CA LEU A 384 7.34 -3.45 -17.19
C LEU A 384 7.97 -3.19 -15.80
N LEU A 385 7.15 -3.17 -14.75
CA LEU A 385 7.60 -3.01 -13.36
C LEU A 385 8.49 -4.18 -12.89
N ALA A 386 8.27 -5.40 -13.41
CA ALA A 386 9.08 -6.56 -13.09
C ALA A 386 10.56 -6.41 -13.49
N ASP A 387 10.84 -5.41 -14.38
CA ASP A 387 12.15 -5.09 -14.90
C ASP A 387 12.83 -6.29 -15.60
N ARG A 388 14.07 -6.11 -15.96
CA ARG A 388 14.89 -7.11 -16.63
C ARG A 388 15.67 -7.94 -15.64
N ASP A 389 15.96 -9.16 -16.01
CA ASP A 389 16.92 -9.97 -15.28
C ASP A 389 18.27 -9.24 -15.23
N PRO A 390 18.90 -9.08 -14.06
CA PRO A 390 20.13 -8.27 -13.91
C PRO A 390 21.34 -8.87 -14.63
N VAL A 391 21.32 -10.20 -14.89
CA VAL A 391 22.43 -10.91 -15.54
C VAL A 391 22.17 -11.07 -17.03
N THR A 392 21.03 -11.66 -17.40
CA THR A 392 20.70 -11.97 -18.80
C THR A 392 20.14 -10.78 -19.57
N ARG A 393 19.68 -9.74 -18.88
CA ARG A 393 19.01 -8.55 -19.42
C ARG A 393 17.70 -8.86 -20.18
N GLN A 394 17.19 -10.05 -20.06
CA GLN A 394 15.89 -10.43 -20.63
C GLN A 394 14.74 -9.89 -19.77
N ASN A 395 13.64 -9.53 -20.42
CA ASN A 395 12.42 -9.12 -19.73
C ASN A 395 11.85 -10.26 -18.87
N ARG A 396 11.34 -9.92 -17.69
CA ARG A 396 10.66 -10.87 -16.80
C ARG A 396 9.15 -10.78 -17.03
N PHE A 397 8.55 -11.86 -17.51
CA PHE A 397 7.09 -11.97 -17.77
C PHE A 397 6.43 -12.89 -16.75
N GLY A 398 6.68 -12.66 -15.47
CA GLY A 398 6.08 -13.46 -14.39
C GLY A 398 4.93 -12.74 -13.70
N GLY A 399 3.87 -13.49 -13.35
CA GLY A 399 2.73 -12.94 -12.63
C GLY A 399 1.68 -12.30 -13.54
N ASN A 400 0.84 -11.44 -12.94
CA ASN A 400 -0.21 -10.72 -13.63
C ASN A 400 0.33 -9.40 -14.23
N ASP A 401 -0.32 -8.91 -15.28
CA ASP A 401 0.00 -7.64 -15.93
C ASP A 401 -1.21 -6.69 -15.81
N PHE A 402 -1.13 -5.75 -14.88
CA PHE A 402 -2.26 -4.91 -14.51
C PHE A 402 -2.10 -3.44 -14.92
N LEU A 403 -3.17 -2.85 -15.41
CA LEU A 403 -3.39 -1.41 -15.26
C LEU A 403 -4.02 -1.18 -13.89
N ARG A 404 -3.29 -0.54 -12.97
CA ARG A 404 -3.78 -0.14 -11.66
C ARG A 404 -4.38 1.25 -11.70
N LEU A 405 -5.63 1.37 -11.25
CA LEU A 405 -6.35 2.61 -11.03
C LEU A 405 -6.46 2.84 -9.52
N ALA A 406 -5.45 3.48 -8.93
CA ALA A 406 -5.39 3.76 -7.49
C ALA A 406 -6.20 5.01 -7.17
N ILE A 407 -7.25 4.88 -6.37
CA ILE A 407 -8.18 5.97 -6.05
C ILE A 407 -7.71 6.68 -4.78
N PRO A 408 -7.33 7.98 -4.82
CA PRO A 408 -7.03 8.76 -3.63
C PRO A 408 -8.26 8.88 -2.71
N ARG A 409 -8.05 8.82 -1.40
CA ARG A 409 -9.13 8.89 -0.41
C ARG A 409 -9.74 10.29 -0.37
N ARG A 410 -11.07 10.38 -0.46
CA ARG A 410 -11.87 11.62 -0.33
C ARG A 410 -11.59 12.67 -1.42
N VAL A 411 -11.10 12.28 -2.60
CA VAL A 411 -10.72 13.20 -3.69
C VAL A 411 -11.74 13.18 -4.82
N TYR A 412 -12.07 12.02 -5.33
CA TYR A 412 -13.00 11.86 -6.45
C TYR A 412 -14.37 11.41 -5.98
N THR A 413 -15.40 11.77 -6.75
CA THR A 413 -16.80 11.35 -6.56
C THR A 413 -17.17 10.20 -7.48
N ASN A 414 -18.34 9.61 -7.28
CA ASN A 414 -18.86 8.55 -8.15
C ASN A 414 -19.03 9.01 -9.61
N ASN A 415 -19.34 10.29 -9.85
CA ASN A 415 -19.37 10.82 -11.23
C ASN A 415 -18.00 10.73 -11.94
N HIS A 416 -16.91 10.84 -11.20
CA HIS A 416 -15.58 10.59 -11.76
C HIS A 416 -15.37 9.10 -12.07
N MET A 417 -15.91 8.20 -11.21
CA MET A 417 -15.86 6.76 -11.46
C MET A 417 -16.66 6.37 -12.71
N ASP A 418 -17.78 7.04 -12.97
CA ASP A 418 -18.58 6.85 -14.19
C ASP A 418 -17.81 7.27 -15.47
N VAL A 419 -16.97 8.30 -15.36
CA VAL A 419 -16.11 8.75 -16.49
C VAL A 419 -14.94 7.79 -16.71
N ILE A 420 -14.46 7.13 -15.64
CA ILE A 420 -13.35 6.17 -15.70
C ILE A 420 -13.78 4.86 -16.35
N ALA A 421 -14.99 4.39 -16.04
CA ALA A 421 -15.56 3.15 -16.59
C ALA A 421 -15.96 3.28 -18.06
#